data_76aa8d05a4c69a093dae800b0daad120
#
_entry.id   76aa8d05a4c69a093dae800b0daad120
#
_cell.length_a   1.000
_cell.length_b   1.000
_cell.length_c   1.000
_cell.angle_alpha   90.00
_cell.angle_beta   90.00
_cell.angle_gamma   90.00
#
_symmetry.space_group_name_H-M   'P 1'
#
loop_
_entity.id
_entity.type
_entity.pdbx_description
1 polymer ?
#
loop_
_entity_poly.entity_id
_entity_poly.type
_entity_poly.pdbx_seq_one_letter_code
_entity_poly.pdbx_strand_id
1 'polypeptide(L)'
;MADVTFDALCADFEDIHPSDLADRVSQKLGSRYLKETSPESKKLVRGAVWGPSLRPIVSLHVQITDKVTTMSGTREPLHVHFLFFEASPQTYISEEVLKMMGIEDAIVAGETLVGPNNHVRLPVKINGYRVDVARSPSNSHFAHLNILGEDFIRVSGASAYYGGNPPTFELAFP
;
A
#
# COMPACT_ATOMS: atom_id res chain seq x y z
N MET A 1 5.76 -0.88 -29.89
CA MET A 1 4.85 -1.23 -28.80
C MET A 1 4.70 0.00 -27.95
N ALA A 2 3.51 0.57 -27.88
CA ALA A 2 3.25 1.69 -26.99
C ALA A 2 3.44 1.20 -25.57
N ASP A 3 4.29 1.89 -24.81
CA ASP A 3 4.41 1.69 -23.36
C ASP A 3 3.03 1.97 -22.76
N VAL A 4 2.31 0.92 -22.38
CA VAL A 4 1.09 1.07 -21.62
C VAL A 4 1.52 1.57 -20.24
N THR A 5 1.40 2.88 -20.03
CA THR A 5 1.72 3.47 -18.74
C THR A 5 0.80 2.88 -17.69
N PHE A 6 1.30 2.68 -16.46
CA PHE A 6 0.51 2.21 -15.32
C PHE A 6 -0.76 3.05 -15.12
N ASP A 7 -0.73 4.34 -15.44
CA ASP A 7 -1.88 5.25 -15.43
C ASP A 7 -3.05 4.77 -16.31
N ALA A 8 -2.76 4.17 -17.47
CA ALA A 8 -3.81 3.63 -18.33
C ALA A 8 -4.46 2.37 -17.74
N LEU A 9 -3.71 1.58 -16.97
CA LEU A 9 -4.23 0.41 -16.27
C LEU A 9 -5.03 0.77 -15.01
N CYS A 10 -4.78 1.94 -14.44
CA CYS A 10 -5.41 2.43 -13.22
C CYS A 10 -6.54 3.44 -13.46
N ALA A 11 -6.96 3.64 -14.71
CA ALA A 11 -8.00 4.62 -15.09
C ALA A 11 -9.35 4.45 -14.34
N ASP A 12 -9.56 3.30 -13.72
CA ASP A 12 -10.82 2.94 -13.07
C ASP A 12 -10.85 3.14 -11.55
N PHE A 13 -9.85 3.77 -10.93
CA PHE A 13 -9.80 3.91 -9.46
C PHE A 13 -10.55 5.14 -8.93
N GLU A 14 -11.30 5.84 -9.75
CA GLU A 14 -12.10 7.00 -9.36
C GLU A 14 -13.24 6.66 -8.38
N ASP A 15 -13.59 5.39 -8.23
CA ASP A 15 -14.62 4.91 -7.32
C ASP A 15 -14.18 4.78 -5.85
N ILE A 16 -12.91 5.12 -5.54
CA ILE A 16 -12.39 5.16 -4.18
C ILE A 16 -11.97 6.58 -3.83
N HIS A 17 -12.77 7.26 -3.02
CA HIS A 17 -12.47 8.60 -2.56
C HIS A 17 -11.53 8.59 -1.34
N PRO A 18 -10.64 9.62 -1.16
CA PRO A 18 -9.75 9.69 0.01
C PRO A 18 -10.46 9.55 1.36
N SER A 19 -11.62 10.17 1.52
CA SER A 19 -12.43 10.05 2.74
C SER A 19 -12.94 8.64 3.02
N ASP A 20 -13.12 7.83 1.98
CA ASP A 20 -13.59 6.44 2.16
C ASP A 20 -12.56 5.60 2.90
N LEU A 21 -11.26 5.80 2.67
CA LEU A 21 -10.19 5.07 3.35
C LEU A 21 -10.22 5.32 4.86
N ALA A 22 -10.38 6.58 5.26
CA ALA A 22 -10.40 6.96 6.68
C ALA A 22 -11.66 6.49 7.42
N ASP A 23 -12.81 6.48 6.74
CA ASP A 23 -14.11 6.25 7.35
C ASP A 23 -14.67 4.84 7.04
N ARG A 24 -15.34 4.72 5.90
CA ARG A 24 -16.16 3.54 5.56
C ARG A 24 -15.31 2.27 5.34
N VAL A 25 -14.14 2.41 4.73
CA VAL A 25 -13.20 1.29 4.53
C VAL A 25 -12.63 0.86 5.89
N SER A 26 -12.24 1.82 6.74
CA SER A 26 -11.77 1.54 8.10
C SER A 26 -12.81 0.78 8.92
N GLN A 27 -14.09 1.15 8.82
CA GLN A 27 -15.18 0.42 9.50
C GLN A 27 -15.29 -1.02 8.98
N LYS A 28 -15.26 -1.23 7.67
CA LYS A 28 -15.34 -2.58 7.07
C LYS A 28 -14.16 -3.46 7.46
N LEU A 29 -12.97 -2.89 7.55
CA LEU A 29 -11.74 -3.61 7.89
C LEU A 29 -11.55 -3.80 9.40
N GLY A 30 -12.33 -3.11 10.23
CA GLY A 30 -12.17 -3.12 11.68
C GLY A 30 -10.83 -2.54 12.16
N SER A 31 -10.18 -1.72 11.33
CA SER A 31 -8.92 -1.08 11.64
C SER A 31 -8.91 0.37 11.13
N ARG A 32 -8.48 1.29 11.99
CA ARG A 32 -8.43 2.71 11.64
C ARG A 32 -7.22 3.02 10.76
N TYR A 33 -7.45 3.67 9.63
CA TYR A 33 -6.41 4.14 8.72
C TYR A 33 -5.42 5.07 9.42
N LEU A 34 -4.14 4.90 9.16
CA LEU A 34 -3.01 5.65 9.72
C LEU A 34 -2.88 5.61 11.26
N LYS A 35 -3.56 4.70 11.94
CA LYS A 35 -3.37 4.49 13.37
C LYS A 35 -2.10 3.69 13.63
N GLU A 36 -1.33 4.10 14.64
CA GLU A 36 -0.20 3.32 15.14
C GLU A 36 -0.65 1.95 15.64
N THR A 37 0.17 0.95 15.41
CA THR A 37 -0.11 -0.45 15.75
C THR A 37 1.16 -1.17 16.20
N SER A 38 1.03 -2.39 16.71
CA SER A 38 2.20 -3.22 17.01
C SER A 38 2.84 -3.80 15.73
N PRO A 39 4.14 -4.07 15.74
CA PRO A 39 4.85 -4.61 14.57
C PRO A 39 4.59 -6.10 14.30
N GLU A 40 3.58 -6.67 14.90
CA GLU A 40 3.28 -8.09 14.82
C GLU A 40 2.79 -8.49 13.42
N SER A 41 3.54 -9.39 12.76
CA SER A 41 3.15 -9.93 11.45
C SER A 41 1.98 -10.91 11.59
N LYS A 42 0.97 -10.74 10.76
CA LYS A 42 -0.21 -11.62 10.73
C LYS A 42 -0.07 -12.66 9.63
N LYS A 43 -0.39 -13.90 9.96
CA LYS A 43 -0.41 -15.01 8.98
C LYS A 43 -1.66 -15.02 8.10
N LEU A 44 -2.76 -14.47 8.59
CA LEU A 44 -4.01 -14.30 7.85
C LEU A 44 -4.55 -12.90 8.09
N VAL A 45 -4.81 -12.18 7.01
CA VAL A 45 -5.40 -10.85 7.04
C VAL A 45 -6.70 -10.85 6.24
N ARG A 46 -7.80 -10.58 6.93
CA ARG A 46 -9.09 -10.39 6.28
C ARG A 46 -9.18 -8.97 5.71
N GLY A 47 -9.55 -8.92 4.44
CA GLY A 47 -9.82 -7.69 3.73
C GLY A 47 -11.30 -7.43 3.58
N ALA A 48 -11.61 -6.41 2.78
CA ALA A 48 -12.96 -6.06 2.39
C ALA A 48 -13.03 -5.93 0.87
N VAL A 49 -14.20 -6.17 0.32
CA VAL A 49 -14.49 -5.87 -1.08
C VAL A 49 -15.27 -4.56 -1.14
N TRP A 50 -14.77 -3.61 -1.93
CA TRP A 50 -15.24 -2.24 -1.97
C TRP A 50 -15.82 -1.85 -3.32
N GLY A 51 -16.94 -1.12 -3.27
CA GLY A 51 -17.54 -0.45 -4.41
C GLY A 51 -18.14 -1.39 -5.46
N PRO A 52 -18.70 -0.81 -6.51
CA PRO A 52 -19.34 -1.58 -7.60
C PRO A 52 -18.34 -2.38 -8.44
N SER A 53 -17.07 -1.96 -8.47
CA SER A 53 -15.99 -2.66 -9.16
C SER A 53 -15.40 -3.80 -8.33
N LEU A 54 -15.98 -4.12 -7.17
CA LEU A 54 -15.56 -5.22 -6.27
C LEU A 54 -14.06 -5.19 -5.93
N ARG A 55 -13.56 -4.02 -5.55
CA ARG A 55 -12.15 -3.81 -5.27
C ARG A 55 -11.72 -4.45 -3.95
N PRO A 56 -10.73 -5.35 -3.96
CA PRO A 56 -10.21 -5.93 -2.73
C PRO A 56 -9.31 -4.94 -2.01
N ILE A 57 -9.61 -4.65 -0.75
CA ILE A 57 -8.82 -3.77 0.11
C ILE A 57 -8.44 -4.50 1.38
N VAL A 58 -7.19 -4.38 1.79
CA VAL A 58 -6.70 -4.95 3.05
C VAL A 58 -6.01 -3.89 3.90
N SER A 59 -6.04 -4.07 5.22
CA SER A 59 -5.25 -3.26 6.15
C SER A 59 -4.02 -4.04 6.57
N LEU A 60 -2.85 -3.53 6.21
CA LEU A 60 -1.56 -4.07 6.62
C LEU A 60 -0.79 -3.04 7.43
N HIS A 61 0.05 -3.48 8.38
CA HIS A 61 0.93 -2.54 9.03
C HIS A 61 2.16 -2.27 8.16
N VAL A 62 2.54 -1.01 8.11
CA VAL A 62 3.71 -0.52 7.38
C VAL A 62 4.65 0.16 8.36
N GLN A 63 5.92 -0.18 8.28
CA GLN A 63 6.98 0.38 9.10
C GLN A 63 8.17 0.76 8.24
N ILE A 64 8.80 1.88 8.56
CA ILE A 64 10.07 2.29 7.95
C ILE A 64 11.17 1.32 8.39
N THR A 65 12.09 0.99 7.49
CA THR A 65 13.29 0.24 7.87
C THR A 65 14.28 1.15 8.62
N ASP A 66 15.12 0.57 9.48
CA ASP A 66 16.10 1.32 10.28
C ASP A 66 17.10 2.15 9.47
N LYS A 67 17.16 1.87 8.18
CA LYS A 67 18.05 2.54 7.23
C LYS A 67 17.52 3.89 6.73
N VAL A 68 16.24 4.18 6.95
CA VAL A 68 15.62 5.44 6.54
C VAL A 68 15.75 6.45 7.66
N THR A 69 16.43 7.56 7.41
CA THR A 69 16.50 8.68 8.35
C THR A 69 15.27 9.56 8.17
N THR A 70 14.48 9.69 9.22
CA THR A 70 13.32 10.60 9.26
C THR A 70 13.63 11.80 10.14
N MET A 71 13.24 12.98 9.72
CA MET A 71 13.40 14.20 10.50
C MET A 71 12.25 14.40 11.50
N SER A 72 11.08 13.90 11.18
CA SER A 72 9.86 13.94 11.99
C SER A 72 8.97 12.77 11.62
N GLY A 73 7.98 12.44 12.43
CA GLY A 73 7.04 11.36 12.18
C GLY A 73 7.21 10.15 13.10
N THR A 74 6.30 9.20 12.97
CA THR A 74 6.32 8.01 13.80
C THR A 74 7.21 6.93 13.21
N ARG A 75 7.99 6.27 14.09
CA ARG A 75 8.69 5.02 13.75
C ARG A 75 7.85 3.78 14.07
N GLU A 76 6.74 3.98 14.76
CA GLU A 76 5.80 2.91 15.03
C GLU A 76 5.10 2.50 13.73
N PRO A 77 4.78 1.21 13.58
CA PRO A 77 4.03 0.74 12.42
C PRO A 77 2.66 1.42 12.34
N LEU A 78 2.24 1.73 11.13
CA LEU A 78 0.93 2.31 10.84
C LEU A 78 0.03 1.28 10.16
N HIS A 79 -1.26 1.28 10.49
CA HIS A 79 -2.28 0.62 9.67
C HIS A 79 -2.48 1.38 8.36
N VAL A 80 -2.10 0.76 7.25
CA VAL A 80 -2.27 1.32 5.91
C VAL A 80 -3.24 0.44 5.13
N HIS A 81 -4.25 1.06 4.53
CA HIS A 81 -5.22 0.37 3.68
C HIS A 81 -4.70 0.33 2.25
N PHE A 82 -4.50 -0.87 1.74
CA PHE A 82 -4.01 -1.13 0.40
C PHE A 82 -5.13 -1.67 -0.49
N LEU A 83 -5.27 -1.09 -1.66
CA LEU A 83 -5.93 -1.74 -2.77
C LEU A 83 -5.04 -2.86 -3.29
N PHE A 84 -5.52 -4.08 -3.25
CA PHE A 84 -4.81 -5.22 -3.83
C PHE A 84 -5.01 -5.25 -5.33
N PHE A 85 -3.91 -5.14 -6.08
CA PHE A 85 -3.95 -5.07 -7.52
C PHE A 85 -2.77 -5.80 -8.16
N GLU A 86 -2.94 -7.07 -8.47
CA GLU A 86 -1.90 -7.95 -9.03
C GLU A 86 -1.35 -7.46 -10.38
N ALA A 87 -2.16 -6.74 -11.17
CA ALA A 87 -1.69 -6.18 -12.43
C ALA A 87 -0.68 -5.04 -12.25
N SER A 88 -0.55 -4.48 -11.04
CA SER A 88 0.52 -3.54 -10.74
C SER A 88 1.84 -4.28 -10.53
N PRO A 89 2.89 -3.98 -11.32
CA PRO A 89 4.19 -4.64 -11.16
C PRO A 89 4.90 -4.22 -9.86
N GLN A 90 4.47 -3.12 -9.25
CA GLN A 90 5.08 -2.56 -8.04
C GLN A 90 4.05 -2.05 -7.05
N THR A 91 4.47 -2.01 -5.79
CA THR A 91 3.69 -1.49 -4.66
C THR A 91 3.89 0.01 -4.55
N TYR A 92 2.78 0.73 -4.34
CA TYR A 92 2.76 2.19 -4.19
C TYR A 92 2.22 2.60 -2.83
N ILE A 93 2.80 3.67 -2.29
CA ILE A 93 2.36 4.30 -1.04
C ILE A 93 2.03 5.77 -1.32
N SER A 94 0.90 6.23 -0.79
CA SER A 94 0.43 7.60 -0.94
C SER A 94 1.32 8.59 -0.19
N GLU A 95 1.29 9.83 -0.63
CA GLU A 95 2.02 10.93 0.02
C GLU A 95 1.58 11.14 1.48
N GLU A 96 0.29 10.92 1.78
CA GLU A 96 -0.25 11.03 3.14
C GLU A 96 0.43 10.05 4.10
N VAL A 97 0.61 8.78 3.68
CA VAL A 97 1.32 7.77 4.47
C VAL A 97 2.78 8.16 4.67
N LEU A 98 3.44 8.63 3.61
CA LEU A 98 4.84 9.07 3.69
C LEU A 98 5.02 10.24 4.67
N LYS A 99 4.12 11.22 4.64
CA LYS A 99 4.13 12.35 5.59
C LYS A 99 3.95 11.88 7.04
N MET A 100 3.02 10.96 7.29
CA MET A 100 2.82 10.39 8.62
C MET A 100 4.06 9.65 9.14
N MET A 101 4.83 9.03 8.25
CA MET A 101 6.11 8.39 8.56
C MET A 101 7.25 9.39 8.69
N GLY A 102 7.03 10.69 8.46
CA GLY A 102 8.06 11.73 8.50
C GLY A 102 8.97 11.75 7.28
N ILE A 103 8.53 11.18 6.17
CA ILE A 103 9.25 11.18 4.90
C ILE A 103 8.66 12.29 4.04
N GLU A 104 9.06 13.52 4.29
CA GLU A 104 8.77 14.66 3.44
C GLU A 104 9.86 14.77 2.37
N ASP A 105 9.47 14.84 1.09
CA ASP A 105 10.34 15.04 -0.10
C ASP A 105 11.65 14.24 -0.06
N ALA A 106 11.54 12.99 0.31
CA ALA A 106 12.57 12.15 0.80
C ALA A 106 13.77 12.03 -0.13
N ILE A 107 14.73 12.82 0.16
CA ILE A 107 16.11 12.39 0.00
C ILE A 107 16.38 11.40 1.13
N VAL A 108 16.10 10.14 0.90
CA VAL A 108 16.64 9.07 1.72
C VAL A 108 18.14 9.08 1.45
N ALA A 109 18.88 9.75 2.32
CA ALA A 109 20.31 9.96 2.14
C ALA A 109 21.01 8.60 2.00
N GLY A 110 21.51 8.32 0.80
CA GLY A 110 22.37 7.18 0.48
C GLY A 110 21.69 5.84 0.22
N GLU A 111 20.36 5.69 0.36
CA GLU A 111 19.66 4.42 0.17
C GLU A 111 18.45 4.49 -0.76
N THR A 112 18.31 5.57 -1.47
CA THR A 112 17.29 5.71 -2.51
C THR A 112 17.68 4.85 -3.71
N LEU A 113 16.98 3.76 -3.91
CA LEU A 113 17.12 2.97 -5.12
C LEU A 113 16.40 3.71 -6.26
N VAL A 114 17.16 4.26 -7.17
CA VAL A 114 16.62 4.82 -8.41
C VAL A 114 16.30 3.64 -9.34
N GLY A 115 15.02 3.32 -9.49
CA GLY A 115 14.56 2.34 -10.46
C GLY A 115 14.70 2.84 -11.91
N PRO A 116 14.47 1.97 -12.91
CA PRO A 116 14.31 2.42 -14.28
C PRO A 116 13.22 3.51 -14.32
N ASN A 117 13.43 4.56 -15.06
CA ASN A 117 12.60 5.76 -15.14
C ASN A 117 12.72 6.79 -14.00
N ASN A 118 13.83 6.80 -13.26
CA ASN A 118 14.08 7.78 -12.20
C ASN A 118 13.07 7.79 -11.03
N HIS A 119 12.32 6.73 -10.83
CA HIS A 119 11.42 6.60 -9.68
C HIS A 119 12.19 6.25 -8.42
N VAL A 120 12.07 7.11 -7.42
CA VAL A 120 12.61 6.87 -6.08
C VAL A 120 11.85 5.72 -5.43
N ARG A 121 12.58 4.70 -4.98
CA ARG A 121 12.06 3.59 -4.22
C ARG A 121 12.47 3.69 -2.76
N LEU A 122 11.55 3.41 -1.87
CA LEU A 122 11.74 3.49 -0.44
C LEU A 122 11.62 2.10 0.18
N PRO A 123 12.63 1.62 0.93
CA PRO A 123 12.55 0.35 1.64
C PRO A 123 11.68 0.49 2.88
N VAL A 124 10.57 -0.26 2.91
CA VAL A 124 9.67 -0.37 4.06
C VAL A 124 9.45 -1.83 4.43
N LYS A 125 8.88 -2.08 5.61
CA LYS A 125 8.32 -3.37 5.98
C LYS A 125 6.81 -3.30 5.91
N ILE A 126 6.20 -4.18 5.14
CA ILE A 126 4.74 -4.36 5.07
C ILE A 126 4.42 -5.75 5.62
N ASN A 127 3.63 -5.84 6.68
CA ASN A 127 3.37 -7.09 7.41
C ASN A 127 4.65 -7.88 7.76
N GLY A 128 5.75 -7.16 8.09
CA GLY A 128 7.05 -7.75 8.40
C GLY A 128 7.96 -8.05 7.20
N TYR A 129 7.44 -8.03 5.98
CA TYR A 129 8.22 -8.29 4.76
C TYR A 129 8.80 -7.00 4.21
N ARG A 130 10.11 -7.02 3.91
CA ARG A 130 10.78 -5.87 3.30
C ARG A 130 10.43 -5.78 1.82
N VAL A 131 9.98 -4.61 1.41
CA VAL A 131 9.67 -4.29 0.01
C VAL A 131 10.11 -2.86 -0.31
N ASP A 132 10.57 -2.64 -1.54
CA ASP A 132 10.94 -1.32 -2.03
C ASP A 132 9.73 -0.71 -2.74
N VAL A 133 9.07 0.23 -2.07
CA VAL A 133 7.83 0.84 -2.58
C VAL A 133 8.11 2.12 -3.36
N ALA A 134 7.25 2.42 -4.31
CA ALA A 134 7.22 3.70 -4.99
C ALA A 134 6.19 4.64 -4.34
N ARG A 135 6.38 5.95 -4.49
CA ARG A 135 5.37 6.94 -4.16
C ARG A 135 4.27 6.93 -5.22
N SER A 136 3.02 6.96 -4.81
CA SER A 136 1.90 7.16 -5.73
C SER A 136 2.05 8.50 -6.46
N PRO A 137 1.98 8.52 -7.80
CA PRO A 137 2.22 9.74 -8.57
C PRO A 137 1.20 10.82 -8.22
N SER A 138 1.69 12.01 -7.85
CA SER A 138 0.85 13.12 -7.34
C SER A 138 -0.13 13.69 -8.38
N ASN A 139 0.16 13.50 -9.65
CA ASN A 139 -0.67 13.95 -10.77
C ASN A 139 -1.57 12.86 -11.36
N SER A 140 -1.66 11.71 -10.69
CA SER A 140 -2.50 10.59 -11.10
C SER A 140 -3.82 10.55 -10.32
N HIS A 141 -4.82 9.87 -10.87
CA HIS A 141 -6.11 9.63 -10.21
C HIS A 141 -6.02 8.67 -9.01
N PHE A 142 -4.87 8.01 -8.81
CA PHE A 142 -4.61 7.17 -7.64
C PHE A 142 -3.57 7.76 -6.67
N ALA A 143 -3.29 9.05 -6.75
CA ALA A 143 -2.31 9.74 -5.88
C ALA A 143 -2.56 9.53 -4.38
N HIS A 144 -3.81 9.35 -3.98
CA HIS A 144 -4.26 9.12 -2.61
C HIS A 144 -4.34 7.64 -2.21
N LEU A 145 -4.14 6.72 -3.16
CA LEU A 145 -4.25 5.28 -2.91
C LEU A 145 -2.90 4.66 -2.58
N ASN A 146 -2.95 3.63 -1.73
CA ASN A 146 -1.85 2.71 -1.53
C ASN A 146 -2.19 1.45 -2.32
N ILE A 147 -1.29 1.00 -3.19
CA ILE A 147 -1.49 -0.15 -4.07
C ILE A 147 -0.53 -1.25 -3.68
N LEU A 148 -1.06 -2.42 -3.39
CA LEU A 148 -0.29 -3.62 -3.13
C LEU A 148 -0.10 -4.38 -4.43
N GLY A 149 1.12 -4.36 -4.97
CA GLY A 149 1.46 -4.92 -6.28
C GLY A 149 2.03 -6.32 -6.24
N GLU A 150 2.37 -6.82 -7.42
CA GLU A 150 2.97 -8.14 -7.63
C GLU A 150 4.30 -8.30 -6.89
N ASP A 151 5.12 -7.25 -6.82
CA ASP A 151 6.41 -7.26 -6.13
C ASP A 151 6.29 -7.64 -4.65
N PHE A 152 5.26 -7.12 -3.96
CA PHE A 152 4.98 -7.51 -2.58
C PHE A 152 4.53 -8.98 -2.47
N ILE A 153 3.66 -9.43 -3.35
CA ILE A 153 3.19 -10.83 -3.36
C ILE A 153 4.36 -11.79 -3.55
N ARG A 154 5.26 -11.45 -4.47
CA ARG A 154 6.47 -12.25 -4.75
C ARG A 154 7.42 -12.31 -3.53
N VAL A 155 7.65 -11.18 -2.86
CA VAL A 155 8.54 -11.11 -1.69
C VAL A 155 7.93 -11.79 -0.47
N SER A 156 6.63 -11.62 -0.24
CA SER A 156 5.96 -12.17 0.94
C SER A 156 5.53 -13.62 0.79
N GLY A 157 5.41 -14.13 -0.44
CA GLY A 157 4.83 -15.44 -0.72
C GLY A 157 3.33 -15.51 -0.36
N ALA A 158 2.67 -14.37 -0.21
CA ALA A 158 1.26 -14.33 0.15
C ALA A 158 0.37 -14.94 -0.93
N SER A 159 -0.73 -15.54 -0.50
CA SER A 159 -1.79 -16.05 -1.36
C SER A 159 -3.07 -15.27 -1.14
N ALA A 160 -3.71 -14.88 -2.23
CA ALA A 160 -4.97 -14.14 -2.22
C ALA A 160 -6.16 -15.11 -2.39
N TYR A 161 -7.17 -14.94 -1.55
CA TYR A 161 -8.39 -15.73 -1.59
C TYR A 161 -9.60 -14.83 -1.74
N TYR A 162 -10.42 -15.16 -2.73
CA TYR A 162 -11.69 -14.51 -2.98
C TYR A 162 -12.82 -15.52 -2.75
N GLY A 163 -13.88 -15.09 -2.11
CA GLY A 163 -14.97 -16.01 -1.88
C GLY A 163 -16.22 -15.33 -1.32
N GLY A 164 -17.22 -16.17 -1.08
CA GLY A 164 -18.41 -15.79 -0.34
C GLY A 164 -19.48 -15.02 -1.12
N ASN A 165 -20.66 -15.00 -0.52
CA ASN A 165 -21.75 -14.12 -0.86
C ASN A 165 -22.34 -13.62 0.47
N PRO A 166 -22.06 -12.38 0.89
CA PRO A 166 -21.39 -11.30 0.14
C PRO A 166 -19.88 -11.57 -0.14
N PRO A 167 -19.29 -10.86 -1.12
CA PRO A 167 -17.91 -11.07 -1.51
C PRO A 167 -16.94 -10.83 -0.35
N THR A 168 -15.98 -11.72 -0.18
CA THR A 168 -14.90 -11.62 0.82
C THR A 168 -13.54 -11.67 0.15
N PHE A 169 -12.54 -11.12 0.86
CA PHE A 169 -11.15 -11.12 0.42
C PHE A 169 -10.23 -11.43 1.62
N GLU A 170 -9.25 -12.27 1.42
CA GLU A 170 -8.25 -12.61 2.44
C GLU A 170 -6.86 -12.74 1.82
N LEU A 171 -5.83 -12.32 2.56
CA LEU A 171 -4.43 -12.60 2.27
C LEU A 171 -3.88 -13.55 3.34
N ALA A 172 -3.35 -14.69 2.90
CA ALA A 172 -2.64 -15.64 3.76
C ALA A 172 -1.13 -15.57 3.47
N PHE A 173 -0.36 -15.56 4.54
CA PHE A 173 1.10 -15.50 4.52
C PHE A 173 1.69 -16.83 5.00
N PRO A 174 2.83 -17.27 4.44
CA PRO A 174 3.49 -18.53 4.83
C PRO A 174 3.94 -18.59 6.29
#